data_77fdc7668d674bac9d63b5aea6c201fd
#
_entry.id   77fdc7668d674bac9d63b5aea6c201fd
#
_cell.length_a   1.000
_cell.length_b   1.000
_cell.length_c   1.000
_cell.angle_alpha   90.00
_cell.angle_beta   90.00
_cell.angle_gamma   90.00
#
_symmetry.space_group_name_H-M   'P 1'
#
loop_
_entity.id
_entity.type
_entity.pdbx_description
1 polymer ?
#
loop_
_entity_poly.entity_id
_entity_poly.type
_entity_poly.pdbx_seq_one_letter_code
_entity_poly.pdbx_strand_id
1 'polypeptide(L)'
;MKFTEKIKSLREADGLTQRQLSASLGIDVALYNRFEKGERLMKRELVCKLAEIYGCNPNDLIKYWLADKVYSILNDEDTAGQVIAMVAEEMPEYSKSRPITV
;
A
#
# COMPACT_ATOMS: atom_id res chain seq x y z
N MET A 1 -3.79 -2.71 8.20
CA MET A 1 -3.65 -1.80 7.06
C MET A 1 -3.43 -2.60 5.79
N LYS A 2 -3.98 -2.14 4.70
CA LYS A 2 -4.05 -2.92 3.45
C LYS A 2 -2.69 -3.28 2.85
N PHE A 3 -1.77 -2.31 2.83
CA PHE A 3 -0.45 -2.55 2.25
C PHE A 3 0.37 -3.54 3.09
N THR A 4 0.36 -3.36 4.41
CA THR A 4 1.10 -4.24 5.31
C THR A 4 0.62 -5.68 5.21
N GLU A 5 -0.70 -5.87 5.16
CA GLU A 5 -1.29 -7.19 4.97
C GLU A 5 -0.92 -7.77 3.61
N LYS A 6 -0.94 -6.93 2.57
CA LYS A 6 -0.64 -7.36 1.20
C LYS A 6 0.79 -7.85 1.06
N ILE A 7 1.78 -7.09 1.56
CA ILE A 7 3.18 -7.48 1.42
C ILE A 7 3.51 -8.73 2.23
N LYS A 8 2.91 -8.87 3.41
CA LYS A 8 3.09 -10.08 4.21
C LYS A 8 2.48 -11.29 3.50
N SER A 9 1.28 -11.14 2.96
CA SER A 9 0.58 -12.19 2.23
C SER A 9 1.39 -12.65 1.01
N LEU A 10 1.94 -11.71 0.24
CA LEU A 10 2.78 -12.04 -0.91
C LEU A 10 4.03 -12.80 -0.51
N ARG A 11 4.68 -12.35 0.57
CA ARG A 11 5.89 -13.00 1.07
C ARG A 11 5.60 -14.43 1.50
N GLU A 12 4.54 -14.63 2.27
CA GLU A 12 4.14 -15.95 2.76
C GLU A 12 3.73 -16.88 1.63
N ALA A 13 2.98 -16.36 0.67
CA ALA A 13 2.56 -17.14 -0.50
C ALA A 13 3.75 -17.62 -1.34
N ASP A 14 4.83 -16.83 -1.36
CA ASP A 14 6.06 -17.16 -2.10
C ASP A 14 7.02 -18.00 -1.26
N GLY A 15 6.66 -18.32 -0.03
CA GLY A 15 7.48 -19.15 0.87
C GLY A 15 8.75 -18.46 1.35
N LEU A 16 8.81 -17.14 1.30
CA LEU A 16 10.00 -16.39 1.70
C LEU A 16 9.95 -15.99 3.17
N THR A 17 11.13 -16.07 3.81
CA THR A 17 11.29 -15.47 5.14
C THR A 17 11.50 -13.96 5.00
N GLN A 18 11.29 -13.22 6.09
CA GLN A 18 11.61 -11.79 6.11
C GLN A 18 13.08 -11.54 5.77
N ARG A 19 13.96 -12.42 6.27
CA ARG A 19 15.41 -12.32 6.02
C ARG A 19 15.72 -12.46 4.54
N GLN A 20 15.11 -13.44 3.87
CA GLN A 20 15.33 -13.67 2.44
C GLN A 20 14.87 -12.47 1.62
N LEU A 21 13.68 -11.97 1.91
CA LEU A 21 13.13 -10.85 1.16
C LEU A 21 13.90 -9.55 1.42
N SER A 22 14.29 -9.29 2.67
CA SER A 22 15.07 -8.09 2.99
C SER A 22 16.42 -8.11 2.28
N ALA A 23 17.05 -9.28 2.18
CA ALA A 23 18.31 -9.43 1.43
C ALA A 23 18.09 -9.08 -0.06
N SER A 24 17.00 -9.55 -0.66
CA SER A 24 16.67 -9.23 -2.06
C SER A 24 16.42 -7.74 -2.27
N LEU A 25 15.85 -7.08 -1.26
CA LEU A 25 15.60 -5.63 -1.30
C LEU A 25 16.84 -4.81 -0.96
N GLY A 26 17.89 -5.43 -0.44
CA GLY A 26 19.11 -4.73 -0.02
C GLY A 26 18.91 -3.90 1.25
N ILE A 27 18.06 -4.34 2.14
CA ILE A 27 17.78 -3.65 3.40
C ILE A 27 17.95 -4.59 4.59
N ASP A 28 18.05 -4.00 5.78
CA ASP A 28 18.15 -4.75 7.03
C ASP A 28 16.80 -5.44 7.33
N VAL A 29 16.88 -6.66 7.86
CA VAL A 29 15.70 -7.45 8.20
C VAL A 29 14.85 -6.77 9.29
N ALA A 30 15.48 -6.07 10.22
CA ALA A 30 14.75 -5.34 11.27
C ALA A 30 13.91 -4.21 10.66
N LEU A 31 14.44 -3.53 9.66
CA LEU A 31 13.71 -2.49 8.95
C LEU A 31 12.52 -3.10 8.19
N TYR A 32 12.76 -4.19 7.47
CA TYR A 32 11.67 -4.85 6.74
C TYR A 32 10.55 -5.30 7.70
N ASN A 33 10.91 -5.84 8.85
CA ASN A 33 9.93 -6.24 9.86
C ASN A 33 9.04 -5.07 10.27
N ARG A 34 9.61 -3.87 10.43
CA ARG A 34 8.85 -2.67 10.78
C ARG A 34 7.87 -2.28 9.67
N PHE A 35 8.24 -2.50 8.41
CA PHE A 35 7.33 -2.25 7.30
C PHE A 35 6.11 -3.18 7.38
N GLU A 36 6.30 -4.46 7.65
CA GLU A 36 5.18 -5.40 7.77
C GLU A 36 4.30 -5.13 8.98
N LYS A 37 4.88 -4.57 10.03
CA LYS A 37 4.12 -4.21 11.24
C LYS A 37 3.40 -2.87 11.12
N GLY A 38 3.67 -2.11 10.07
CA GLY A 38 3.11 -0.78 9.91
C GLY A 38 3.76 0.27 10.79
N GLU A 39 4.89 -0.03 11.41
CA GLU A 39 5.62 0.90 12.27
C GLU A 39 6.45 1.90 11.48
N ARG A 40 6.73 1.58 10.23
CA ARG A 40 7.52 2.42 9.34
C ARG A 40 6.93 2.37 7.93
N LEU A 41 6.82 3.52 7.29
CA LEU A 41 6.31 3.60 5.92
C LEU A 41 7.43 3.33 4.93
N MET A 42 7.19 2.41 4.00
CA MET A 42 8.12 2.09 2.92
C MET A 42 8.16 3.24 1.92
N LYS A 43 9.34 3.55 1.38
CA LYS A 43 9.47 4.54 0.32
C LYS A 43 8.94 3.99 -0.99
N ARG A 44 8.42 4.88 -1.86
CA ARG A 44 7.84 4.47 -3.14
C ARG A 44 8.82 3.65 -3.98
N GLU A 45 10.09 4.04 -4.02
CA GLU A 45 11.11 3.33 -4.80
C GLU A 45 11.25 1.88 -4.35
N LEU A 46 11.14 1.66 -3.05
CA LEU A 46 11.24 0.32 -2.48
C LEU A 46 9.99 -0.51 -2.80
N VAL A 47 8.83 0.12 -2.83
CA VAL A 47 7.59 -0.53 -3.26
C VAL A 47 7.71 -1.00 -4.71
N CYS A 48 8.27 -0.17 -5.58
CA CYS A 48 8.50 -0.53 -6.99
C CYS A 48 9.48 -1.69 -7.11
N LYS A 49 10.54 -1.71 -6.30
CA LYS A 49 11.50 -2.80 -6.28
C LYS A 49 10.86 -4.10 -5.82
N LEU A 50 9.99 -4.01 -4.83
CA LEU A 50 9.23 -5.16 -4.34
C LEU A 50 8.34 -5.73 -5.44
N ALA A 51 7.68 -4.86 -6.20
CA ALA A 51 6.85 -5.28 -7.34
C ALA A 51 7.69 -6.00 -8.40
N GLU A 52 8.91 -5.53 -8.67
CA GLU A 52 9.82 -6.20 -9.59
C GLU A 52 10.16 -7.62 -9.12
N ILE A 53 10.44 -7.78 -7.83
CA ILE A 53 10.77 -9.09 -7.25
C ILE A 53 9.62 -10.07 -7.46
N TYR A 54 8.38 -9.63 -7.29
CA TYR A 54 7.21 -10.48 -7.46
C TYR A 54 6.71 -10.54 -8.91
N GLY A 55 7.32 -9.79 -9.82
CA GLY A 55 6.91 -9.77 -11.23
C GLY A 55 5.53 -9.21 -11.45
N CYS A 56 5.08 -8.27 -10.61
CA CYS A 56 3.78 -7.64 -10.74
C CYS A 56 3.93 -6.17 -11.14
N ASN A 57 2.83 -5.58 -11.60
CA ASN A 57 2.80 -4.16 -11.93
C ASN A 57 2.97 -3.34 -10.65
N PRO A 58 3.89 -2.35 -10.63
CA PRO A 58 4.06 -1.52 -9.44
C PRO A 58 2.76 -0.89 -8.93
N ASN A 59 1.85 -0.52 -9.83
CA ASN A 59 0.58 0.08 -9.44
C ASN A 59 -0.29 -0.86 -8.61
N ASP A 60 -0.12 -2.16 -8.77
CA ASP A 60 -0.87 -3.15 -7.96
C ASP A 60 -0.48 -3.07 -6.48
N LEU A 61 0.75 -2.67 -6.18
CA LEU A 61 1.19 -2.47 -4.80
C LEU A 61 1.02 -1.02 -4.35
N ILE A 62 1.28 -0.08 -5.24
CA ILE A 62 1.21 1.36 -4.90
C ILE A 62 -0.20 1.76 -4.47
N LYS A 63 -1.24 1.19 -5.07
CA LYS A 63 -2.61 1.51 -4.65
C LYS A 63 -2.88 1.15 -3.19
N TYR A 64 -2.37 0.01 -2.72
CA TYR A 64 -2.49 -0.36 -1.31
C TYR A 64 -1.64 0.55 -0.42
N TRP A 65 -0.44 0.90 -0.89
CA TRP A 65 0.47 1.79 -0.19
C TRP A 65 -0.14 3.18 0.00
N LEU A 66 -0.78 3.71 -1.05
CA LEU A 66 -1.48 4.98 -0.97
C LEU A 66 -2.72 4.91 -0.08
N ALA A 67 -3.45 3.79 -0.13
CA ALA A 67 -4.61 3.59 0.74
C ALA A 67 -4.21 3.66 2.21
N ASP A 68 -3.07 3.06 2.57
CA ASP A 68 -2.58 3.13 3.95
C ASP A 68 -2.19 4.55 4.36
N LYS A 69 -1.63 5.32 3.44
CA LYS A 69 -1.30 6.73 3.69
C LYS A 69 -2.56 7.55 3.97
N VAL A 70 -3.59 7.36 3.14
CA VAL A 70 -4.87 8.06 3.33
C VAL A 70 -5.51 7.63 4.64
N TYR A 71 -5.51 6.34 4.92
CA TYR A 71 -6.02 5.81 6.18
C TYR A 71 -5.32 6.44 7.39
N SER A 72 -4.00 6.58 7.32
CA SER A 72 -3.22 7.17 8.41
C SER A 72 -3.60 8.62 8.69
N ILE A 73 -4.02 9.35 7.65
CA ILE A 73 -4.47 10.73 7.80
C ILE A 73 -5.85 10.79 8.45
N LEU A 74 -6.72 9.85 8.12
CA LEU A 74 -8.15 9.94 8.41
C LEU A 74 -8.65 9.05 9.54
N ASN A 75 -7.84 8.11 10.04
CA ASN A 75 -8.33 7.05 10.93
C ASN A 75 -8.95 7.55 12.23
N ASP A 76 -8.50 8.71 12.73
CA ASP A 76 -9.03 9.31 13.97
C ASP A 76 -10.04 10.43 13.73
N GLU A 77 -10.41 10.67 12.47
CA GLU A 77 -11.29 11.76 12.11
C GLU A 77 -12.75 11.32 12.05
N ASP A 78 -13.64 12.03 12.75
CA ASP A 78 -15.06 11.74 12.72
C ASP A 78 -15.67 11.93 11.34
N THR A 79 -15.08 12.85 10.55
CA THR A 79 -15.58 13.19 9.21
C THR A 79 -14.87 12.42 8.11
N ALA A 80 -14.13 11.36 8.44
CA ALA A 80 -13.31 10.62 7.46
C ALA A 80 -14.10 10.22 6.21
N GLY A 81 -15.29 9.66 6.38
CA GLY A 81 -16.12 9.25 5.26
C GLY A 81 -16.51 10.40 4.35
N GLN A 82 -16.84 11.54 4.94
CA GLN A 82 -17.19 12.74 4.19
C GLN A 82 -15.98 13.28 3.41
N VAL A 83 -14.81 13.26 4.05
CA VAL A 83 -13.57 13.70 3.42
C VAL A 83 -13.25 12.83 2.20
N ILE A 84 -13.37 11.52 2.36
CA ILE A 84 -13.13 10.57 1.26
C ILE A 84 -14.07 10.86 0.09
N ALA A 85 -15.36 11.07 0.38
CA ALA A 85 -16.34 11.37 -0.66
C ALA A 85 -16.00 12.68 -1.39
N MET A 86 -15.60 13.71 -0.66
CA MET A 86 -15.22 14.99 -1.24
C MET A 86 -14.01 14.86 -2.16
N VAL A 87 -13.00 14.11 -1.72
CA VAL A 87 -11.80 13.87 -2.52
C VAL A 87 -12.14 13.07 -3.77
N ALA A 88 -12.98 12.04 -3.63
CA ALA A 88 -13.37 11.19 -4.75
C ALA A 88 -14.05 12.02 -5.86
N GLU A 89 -14.86 13.00 -5.49
CA GLU A 89 -15.52 13.87 -6.46
C GLU A 89 -14.53 14.66 -7.33
N GLU A 90 -13.35 14.97 -6.77
CA GLU A 90 -12.32 15.72 -7.49
C GLU A 90 -11.46 14.83 -8.38
N MET A 91 -11.57 13.50 -8.26
CA MET A 91 -10.75 12.57 -9.02
C MET A 91 -11.34 12.33 -10.40
N PRO A 92 -10.61 12.63 -11.48
CA PRO A 92 -11.15 12.49 -12.84
C PRO A 92 -11.61 11.08 -13.18
N GLU A 93 -10.83 10.05 -12.78
CA GLU A 93 -11.17 8.67 -13.06
C GLU A 93 -12.43 8.23 -12.32
N TYR A 94 -12.55 8.64 -11.07
CA TYR A 94 -13.74 8.35 -10.27
C TYR A 94 -14.98 8.96 -10.91
N SER A 95 -14.88 10.22 -11.32
CA SER A 95 -15.97 10.92 -11.97
C SER A 95 -16.39 10.27 -13.28
N LYS A 96 -15.43 9.72 -14.03
CA LYS A 96 -15.70 9.04 -15.31
C LYS A 96 -16.33 7.67 -15.13
N SER A 97 -15.89 6.92 -14.12
CA SER A 97 -16.38 5.57 -13.88
C SER A 97 -17.66 5.54 -13.08
N ARG A 98 -18.00 6.62 -12.43
CA ARG A 98 -19.17 6.74 -11.60
C ARG A 98 -20.44 6.72 -12.48
N PRO A 99 -21.42 5.85 -12.17
CA PRO A 99 -22.68 5.84 -12.94
C PRO A 99 -23.34 7.19 -12.83
N ILE A 100 -23.79 7.71 -13.95
CA ILE A 100 -24.53 8.95 -13.95
C ILE A 100 -25.94 8.61 -13.49
N THR A 101 -26.19 8.83 -12.22
CA THR A 101 -27.55 8.81 -11.71
C THR A 101 -28.09 10.20 -11.85
N VAL A 102 -28.98 10.32 -12.70
CA VAL A 102 -29.64 11.59 -12.90
C VAL A 102 -30.73 11.74 -11.86
#